data_3f87d984930ab3f1b451108d01e1985c
#
_entry.id   3f87d984930ab3f1b451108d01e1985c
#
_cell.length_a   1.000
_cell.length_b   1.000
_cell.length_c   1.000
_cell.angle_alpha   90.00
_cell.angle_beta   90.00
_cell.angle_gamma   90.00
#
_symmetry.space_group_name_H-M   'P 1'
#
loop_
_entity.id
_entity.type
_entity.pdbx_description
1 polymer ?
#
loop_
_entity_poly.entity_id
_entity_poly.type
_entity_poly.pdbx_seq_one_letter_code
_entity_poly.pdbx_strand_id
1 'polypeptide(L)'
;MKLVTHLHNGNENLALLINNKLYNVSDADVLLPATMQALLEHWEDNIEKLQTLEKKIIKGQLLEHHFTYFQEASIMAPVPKPTSCRDGYAFRQHVASARRNRKVDMIAEFDQYPIFYFTNHNAIQGPGNIVCMPDHFQKLDFELEVAIVVCKKGRNIKAAEADSYI
;
A
#
# COMPACT_ATOMS: atom_id res chain seq x y z
N MET A 1 3.67 5.04 -12.81
CA MET A 1 3.29 6.01 -11.74
C MET A 1 3.65 5.42 -10.38
N LYS A 2 4.24 6.22 -9.48
CA LYS A 2 4.51 5.83 -8.09
C LYS A 2 3.84 6.83 -7.16
N LEU A 3 2.98 6.33 -6.28
CA LEU A 3 2.27 7.13 -5.28
C LEU A 3 2.89 6.90 -3.91
N VAL A 4 2.98 7.96 -3.11
CA VAL A 4 3.53 7.94 -1.76
C VAL A 4 2.62 8.71 -0.84
N THR A 5 2.40 8.18 0.34
CA THR A 5 1.78 8.92 1.45
C THR A 5 2.87 9.40 2.39
N HIS A 6 2.91 10.69 2.68
CA HIS A 6 3.89 11.27 3.58
C HIS A 6 3.25 12.35 4.46
N LEU A 7 3.95 12.66 5.55
CA LEU A 7 3.55 13.75 6.43
C LEU A 7 4.16 15.06 5.90
N HIS A 8 3.34 16.05 5.61
CA HIS A 8 3.76 17.37 5.17
C HIS A 8 3.04 18.44 6.00
N ASN A 9 3.79 19.32 6.67
CA ASN A 9 3.24 20.34 7.59
C ASN A 9 2.27 19.74 8.63
N GLY A 10 2.58 18.56 9.16
CA GLY A 10 1.76 17.87 10.16
C GLY A 10 0.52 17.18 9.62
N ASN A 11 0.27 17.19 8.30
CA ASN A 11 -0.87 16.59 7.65
C ASN A 11 -0.44 15.42 6.74
N GLU A 12 -1.33 14.43 6.62
CA GLU A 12 -1.19 13.37 5.62
C GLU A 12 -1.35 13.96 4.22
N ASN A 13 -0.41 13.67 3.33
CA ASN A 13 -0.46 14.10 1.93
C ASN A 13 -0.16 12.97 0.98
N LEU A 14 -0.91 12.96 -0.12
CA LEU A 14 -0.65 12.13 -1.28
C LEU A 14 0.33 12.84 -2.22
N ALA A 15 1.38 12.15 -2.63
CA ALA A 15 2.36 12.68 -3.56
C ALA A 15 2.68 11.70 -4.70
N LEU A 16 3.08 12.26 -5.83
CA LEU A 16 3.74 11.55 -6.92
C LEU A 16 5.24 11.52 -6.68
N LEU A 17 5.84 10.33 -6.70
CA LEU A 17 7.29 10.17 -6.62
C LEU A 17 7.89 10.13 -8.03
N ILE A 18 8.62 11.16 -8.40
CA ILE A 18 9.27 11.31 -9.69
C ILE A 18 10.74 11.74 -9.46
N ASN A 19 11.69 10.96 -9.96
CA ASN A 19 13.13 11.28 -9.85
C ASN A 19 13.57 11.68 -8.43
N ASN A 20 13.14 10.89 -7.44
CA ASN A 20 13.45 11.08 -6.03
C ASN A 20 12.87 12.37 -5.38
N LYS A 21 11.86 12.93 -6.02
CA LYS A 21 11.11 14.11 -5.57
C LYS A 21 9.65 13.75 -5.37
N LEU A 22 9.07 14.21 -4.28
CA LEU A 22 7.66 14.08 -3.96
C LEU A 22 6.94 15.38 -4.35
N TYR A 23 5.99 15.27 -5.25
CA TYR A 23 5.10 16.34 -5.66
C TYR A 23 3.73 16.09 -5.05
N ASN A 24 3.32 16.93 -4.10
CA ASN A 24 1.98 16.83 -3.51
C ASN A 24 0.93 16.98 -4.60
N VAL A 25 0.03 16.03 -4.67
CA VAL A 25 -0.98 15.96 -5.74
C VAL A 25 -1.93 17.15 -5.68
N SER A 26 -2.44 17.48 -4.50
CA SER A 26 -3.39 18.58 -4.31
C SER A 26 -2.77 19.97 -4.49
N ASP A 27 -1.44 20.12 -4.28
CA ASP A 27 -0.75 21.39 -4.54
C ASP A 27 -0.58 21.61 -6.05
N ALA A 28 -0.37 20.52 -6.79
CA ALA A 28 -0.20 20.55 -8.23
C ALA A 28 -1.53 20.64 -8.99
N ASP A 29 -2.60 20.08 -8.46
CA ASP A 29 -3.96 20.18 -8.99
C ASP A 29 -4.99 20.07 -7.85
N VAL A 30 -5.61 21.17 -7.50
CA VAL A 30 -6.60 21.27 -6.39
C VAL A 30 -7.88 20.44 -6.61
N LEU A 31 -8.10 19.97 -7.82
CA LEU A 31 -9.22 19.07 -8.13
C LEU A 31 -8.92 17.61 -7.85
N LEU A 32 -7.67 17.29 -7.54
CA LEU A 32 -7.24 15.94 -7.18
C LEU A 32 -7.25 15.73 -5.66
N PRO A 33 -7.51 14.50 -5.21
CA PRO A 33 -7.52 14.16 -3.78
C PRO A 33 -6.19 14.44 -3.08
N ALA A 34 -6.26 15.01 -1.89
CA ALA A 34 -5.07 15.30 -1.09
C ALA A 34 -4.53 14.09 -0.31
N THR A 35 -5.33 13.03 -0.12
CA THR A 35 -4.95 11.84 0.64
C THR A 35 -5.14 10.55 -0.17
N MET A 36 -4.40 9.51 0.19
CA MET A 36 -4.52 8.19 -0.44
C MET A 36 -5.94 7.62 -0.24
N GLN A 37 -6.53 7.81 0.93
CA GLN A 37 -7.88 7.35 1.22
C GLN A 37 -8.89 7.95 0.25
N ALA A 38 -8.90 9.26 0.09
CA ALA A 38 -9.82 9.96 -0.81
C ALA A 38 -9.58 9.60 -2.29
N LEU A 39 -8.30 9.34 -2.67
CA LEU A 39 -8.00 8.84 -4.00
C LEU A 39 -8.62 7.48 -4.27
N LEU A 40 -8.43 6.53 -3.34
CA LEU A 40 -8.92 5.15 -3.51
C LEU A 40 -10.45 5.06 -3.51
N GLU A 41 -11.13 5.93 -2.77
CA GLU A 41 -12.60 6.02 -2.78
C GLU A 41 -13.16 6.47 -4.14
N HIS A 42 -12.37 7.20 -4.93
CA HIS A 42 -12.74 7.73 -6.24
C HIS A 42 -11.68 7.41 -7.31
N TRP A 43 -11.13 6.21 -7.26
CA TRP A 43 -10.01 5.78 -8.10
C TRP A 43 -10.28 5.94 -9.59
N GLU A 44 -11.41 5.42 -10.06
CA GLU A 44 -11.77 5.44 -11.49
C GLU A 44 -11.90 6.87 -12.03
N ASP A 45 -12.38 7.81 -11.22
CA ASP A 45 -12.56 9.22 -11.60
C ASP A 45 -11.25 10.01 -11.64
N ASN A 46 -10.21 9.53 -10.96
CA ASN A 46 -8.99 10.29 -10.74
C ASN A 46 -7.74 9.72 -11.41
N ILE A 47 -7.73 8.43 -11.77
CA ILE A 47 -6.53 7.76 -12.30
C ILE A 47 -5.99 8.41 -13.58
N GLU A 48 -6.85 8.77 -14.53
CA GLU A 48 -6.43 9.42 -15.77
C GLU A 48 -5.89 10.84 -15.54
N LYS A 49 -6.49 11.57 -14.60
CA LYS A 49 -6.01 12.91 -14.20
C LYS A 49 -4.64 12.83 -13.55
N LEU A 50 -4.41 11.85 -12.66
CA LEU A 50 -3.11 11.60 -12.05
C LEU A 50 -2.03 11.24 -13.08
N GLN A 51 -2.35 10.37 -14.02
CA GLN A 51 -1.44 10.03 -15.12
C GLN A 51 -1.10 11.24 -15.99
N THR A 52 -2.07 12.11 -16.19
CA THR A 52 -1.86 13.37 -16.92
C THR A 52 -0.97 14.32 -16.13
N LEU A 53 -1.20 14.44 -14.83
CA LEU A 53 -0.36 15.24 -13.93
C LEU A 53 1.08 14.73 -13.92
N GLU A 54 1.29 13.42 -13.77
CA GLU A 54 2.61 12.79 -13.83
C GLU A 54 3.36 13.15 -15.12
N LYS A 55 2.67 13.04 -16.28
CA LYS A 55 3.25 13.41 -17.59
C LYS A 55 3.64 14.88 -17.65
N LYS A 56 2.83 15.80 -17.11
CA LYS A 56 3.13 17.23 -17.04
C LYS A 56 4.38 17.52 -16.21
N ILE A 57 4.50 16.87 -15.03
CA ILE A 57 5.66 17.01 -14.16
C ILE A 57 6.92 16.49 -14.85
N ILE A 58 6.87 15.30 -15.45
CA ILE A 58 8.01 14.72 -16.18
C ILE A 58 8.49 15.61 -17.32
N LYS A 59 7.57 16.27 -18.02
CA LYS A 59 7.89 17.21 -19.11
C LYS A 59 8.36 18.58 -18.63
N GLY A 60 8.43 18.82 -17.31
CA GLY A 60 8.82 20.13 -16.77
C GLY A 60 7.78 21.24 -17.01
N GLN A 61 6.53 20.89 -17.27
CA GLN A 61 5.46 21.86 -17.54
C GLN A 61 4.91 22.53 -16.27
N LEU A 62 5.36 22.07 -15.09
CA LEU A 62 4.96 22.54 -13.77
C LEU A 62 6.20 22.97 -12.97
N LEU A 63 6.99 23.88 -13.53
CA LEU A 63 8.31 24.27 -12.99
C LEU A 63 8.25 25.02 -11.65
N GLU A 64 7.12 25.59 -11.27
CA GLU A 64 6.97 26.36 -10.02
C GLU A 64 6.42 25.53 -8.85
N HIS A 65 6.16 24.22 -9.05
CA HIS A 65 5.65 23.39 -7.96
C HIS A 65 6.75 23.02 -6.99
N HIS A 66 6.48 23.28 -5.72
CA HIS A 66 7.32 22.84 -4.63
C HIS A 66 7.34 21.30 -4.57
N PHE A 67 8.49 20.75 -4.29
CA PHE A 67 8.67 19.33 -4.05
C PHE A 67 9.46 19.13 -2.74
N THR A 68 9.30 17.97 -2.16
CA THR A 68 10.14 17.49 -1.06
C THR A 68 11.02 16.36 -1.57
N TYR A 69 12.30 16.33 -1.22
CA TYR A 69 13.13 15.17 -1.55
C TYR A 69 12.66 13.95 -0.76
N PHE A 70 12.61 12.79 -1.42
CA PHE A 70 12.11 11.56 -0.82
C PHE A 70 12.86 11.20 0.48
N GLN A 71 14.19 11.43 0.52
CA GLN A 71 15.02 11.14 1.69
C GLN A 71 14.75 12.08 2.88
N GLU A 72 14.18 13.25 2.64
CA GLU A 72 13.87 14.26 3.66
C GLU A 72 12.43 14.16 4.14
N ALA A 73 11.61 13.35 3.46
CA ALA A 73 10.20 13.23 3.74
C ALA A 73 9.93 12.24 4.89
N SER A 74 8.97 12.57 5.72
CA SER A 74 8.42 11.66 6.72
C SER A 74 7.42 10.71 6.04
N ILE A 75 7.90 9.56 5.58
CA ILE A 75 7.10 8.59 4.82
C ILE A 75 6.15 7.85 5.75
N MET A 76 4.90 7.76 5.35
CA MET A 76 3.85 6.99 6.01
C MET A 76 3.66 5.63 5.32
N ALA A 77 2.80 4.79 5.88
CA ALA A 77 2.31 3.62 5.16
C ALA A 77 1.65 4.05 3.84
N PRO A 78 1.76 3.28 2.75
CA PRO A 78 1.15 3.65 1.47
C PRO A 78 -0.35 3.92 1.58
N VAL A 79 -1.07 3.08 2.34
CA VAL A 79 -2.48 3.27 2.69
C VAL A 79 -2.56 3.25 4.22
N PRO A 80 -2.49 4.41 4.91
CA PRO A 80 -2.39 4.46 6.36
C PRO A 80 -3.64 3.97 7.10
N LYS A 81 -4.80 4.07 6.46
CA LYS A 81 -6.10 3.71 7.04
C LYS A 81 -6.93 2.88 6.06
N PRO A 82 -6.51 1.66 5.70
CA PRO A 82 -7.29 0.83 4.81
C PRO A 82 -8.60 0.39 5.50
N THR A 83 -9.65 0.18 4.72
CA THR A 83 -10.94 -0.30 5.21
C THR A 83 -10.84 -1.71 5.82
N SER A 84 -9.95 -2.53 5.30
CA SER A 84 -9.60 -3.84 5.85
C SER A 84 -8.23 -4.27 5.33
N CYS A 85 -7.59 -5.19 6.03
CA CYS A 85 -6.37 -5.83 5.59
C CYS A 85 -6.47 -7.34 5.84
N ARG A 86 -6.01 -8.12 4.88
CA ARG A 86 -5.93 -9.57 4.99
C ARG A 86 -4.52 -9.99 4.66
N ASP A 87 -4.00 -10.86 5.47
CA ASP A 87 -2.74 -11.52 5.24
C ASP A 87 -3.02 -12.90 4.63
N GLY A 88 -2.51 -13.15 3.44
CA GLY A 88 -2.83 -14.33 2.65
C GLY A 88 -1.73 -15.37 2.73
N TYR A 89 -2.06 -16.55 3.23
CA TYR A 89 -1.18 -17.71 3.25
C TYR A 89 -1.10 -18.37 1.86
N ALA A 90 -0.65 -17.59 0.85
CA ALA A 90 -0.89 -17.87 -0.56
C ALA A 90 0.17 -18.80 -1.20
N PHE A 91 1.41 -18.79 -0.72
CA PHE A 91 2.51 -19.53 -1.36
C PHE A 91 2.63 -20.95 -0.81
N ARG A 92 2.17 -21.95 -1.55
CA ARG A 92 2.16 -23.36 -1.14
C ARG A 92 3.52 -23.88 -0.69
N GLN A 93 4.60 -23.45 -1.34
CA GLN A 93 5.95 -23.87 -0.96
C GLN A 93 6.34 -23.31 0.43
N HIS A 94 5.99 -22.08 0.73
CA HIS A 94 6.19 -21.46 2.04
C HIS A 94 5.41 -22.24 3.11
N VAL A 95 4.13 -22.49 2.88
CA VAL A 95 3.27 -23.26 3.79
C VAL A 95 3.83 -24.65 4.05
N ALA A 96 4.21 -25.38 3.00
CA ALA A 96 4.79 -26.72 3.11
C ALA A 96 6.09 -26.72 3.93
N SER A 97 6.93 -25.70 3.76
CA SER A 97 8.18 -25.55 4.52
C SER A 97 7.91 -25.26 6.00
N ALA A 98 7.00 -24.33 6.30
CA ALA A 98 6.61 -23.99 7.65
C ALA A 98 6.01 -25.18 8.39
N ARG A 99 5.15 -25.95 7.74
CA ARG A 99 4.54 -27.16 8.33
C ARG A 99 5.57 -28.27 8.55
N ARG A 100 6.46 -28.51 7.59
CA ARG A 100 7.57 -29.47 7.75
C ARG A 100 8.47 -29.11 8.94
N ASN A 101 8.79 -27.83 9.12
CA ASN A 101 9.59 -27.37 10.25
C ASN A 101 8.89 -27.62 11.60
N ARG A 102 7.56 -27.54 11.61
CA ARG A 102 6.72 -27.87 12.77
C ARG A 102 6.43 -29.37 12.93
N LYS A 103 6.91 -30.20 11.99
CA LYS A 103 6.67 -31.65 11.93
C LYS A 103 5.18 -32.02 11.90
N VAL A 104 4.40 -31.30 11.13
CA VAL A 104 2.97 -31.54 10.90
C VAL A 104 2.68 -31.62 9.39
N ASP A 105 1.65 -32.39 9.04
CA ASP A 105 1.24 -32.58 7.65
C ASP A 105 0.56 -31.32 7.08
N MET A 106 0.51 -31.24 5.76
CA MET A 106 -0.28 -30.23 5.05
C MET A 106 -1.76 -30.40 5.39
N ILE A 107 -2.47 -29.27 5.47
CA ILE A 107 -3.93 -29.27 5.61
C ILE A 107 -4.57 -29.46 4.23
N ALA A 108 -5.56 -30.35 4.14
CA ALA A 108 -6.26 -30.64 2.89
C ALA A 108 -6.99 -29.42 2.32
N GLU A 109 -7.46 -28.55 3.20
CA GLU A 109 -8.19 -27.34 2.88
C GLU A 109 -7.33 -26.29 2.17
N PHE A 110 -5.99 -26.35 2.30
CA PHE A 110 -5.10 -25.38 1.64
C PHE A 110 -5.25 -25.36 0.12
N ASP A 111 -5.45 -26.52 -0.49
CA ASP A 111 -5.61 -26.65 -1.95
C ASP A 111 -7.07 -26.44 -2.40
N GLN A 112 -8.01 -26.26 -1.48
CA GLN A 112 -9.45 -26.12 -1.74
C GLN A 112 -9.94 -24.68 -1.57
N TYR A 113 -9.37 -23.93 -0.60
CA TYR A 113 -9.84 -22.61 -0.21
C TYR A 113 -8.67 -21.64 -0.03
N PRO A 114 -8.85 -20.35 -0.34
CA PRO A 114 -7.87 -19.34 0.01
C PRO A 114 -7.83 -19.19 1.53
N ILE A 115 -6.64 -19.39 2.10
CA ILE A 115 -6.40 -19.24 3.54
C ILE A 115 -5.83 -17.85 3.78
N PHE A 116 -6.46 -17.10 4.66
CA PHE A 116 -6.02 -15.77 5.09
C PHE A 116 -6.52 -15.50 6.51
N TYR A 117 -5.93 -14.50 7.15
CA TYR A 117 -6.46 -13.94 8.39
C TYR A 117 -6.65 -12.43 8.29
N PHE A 118 -7.53 -11.87 9.11
CA PHE A 118 -7.69 -10.42 9.25
C PHE A 118 -6.60 -9.92 10.18
N THR A 119 -5.75 -9.05 9.65
CA THR A 119 -4.77 -8.34 10.48
C THR A 119 -5.35 -7.03 11.02
N ASN A 120 -4.66 -6.42 11.98
CA ASN A 120 -5.09 -5.15 12.55
C ASN A 120 -4.79 -4.01 11.57
N HIS A 121 -5.75 -3.71 10.70
CA HIS A 121 -5.66 -2.65 9.72
C HIS A 121 -5.60 -1.22 10.31
N ASN A 122 -5.87 -1.06 11.61
CA ASN A 122 -5.76 0.22 12.31
C ASN A 122 -4.35 0.47 12.89
N ALA A 123 -3.43 -0.49 12.78
CA ALA A 123 -2.07 -0.40 13.30
C ALA A 123 -0.99 -0.48 12.21
N ILE A 124 -1.33 -0.10 10.99
CA ILE A 124 -0.37 -0.03 9.88
C ILE A 124 0.47 1.23 10.05
N GLN A 125 1.78 1.06 10.04
CA GLN A 125 2.71 2.19 10.12
C GLN A 125 3.66 2.22 8.91
N GLY A 126 4.21 3.39 8.65
CA GLY A 126 5.28 3.59 7.66
C GLY A 126 6.64 3.11 8.18
N PRO A 127 7.71 3.38 7.41
CA PRO A 127 9.07 3.09 7.84
C PRO A 127 9.40 3.76 9.16
N GLY A 128 10.14 3.07 10.03
CA GLY A 128 10.56 3.60 11.32
C GLY A 128 10.72 2.54 12.40
N ASN A 129 10.82 2.99 13.63
CA ASN A 129 11.01 2.11 14.78
C ASN A 129 9.68 1.42 15.15
N ILE A 130 9.75 0.13 15.40
CA ILE A 130 8.65 -0.63 15.99
C ILE A 130 8.75 -0.51 17.50
N VAL A 131 7.71 0.04 18.14
CA VAL A 131 7.62 0.13 19.60
C VAL A 131 6.97 -1.14 20.13
N CYS A 132 7.73 -1.88 20.94
CA CYS A 132 7.31 -3.15 21.50
C CYS A 132 7.32 -3.09 23.02
N MET A 133 6.48 -3.90 23.66
CA MET A 133 6.56 -4.15 25.11
C MET A 133 7.78 -5.05 25.39
N PRO A 134 8.76 -4.58 26.19
CA PRO A 134 10.06 -5.27 26.36
C PRO A 134 9.94 -6.73 26.80
N ASP A 135 8.99 -7.03 27.68
CA ASP A 135 8.85 -8.35 28.30
C ASP A 135 8.21 -9.39 27.37
N HIS A 136 7.58 -8.94 26.27
CA HIS A 136 6.83 -9.82 25.37
C HIS A 136 7.52 -10.10 24.05
N PHE A 137 8.38 -9.20 23.58
CA PHE A 137 8.96 -9.24 22.22
C PHE A 137 10.47 -9.50 22.25
N GLN A 138 10.86 -10.67 22.69
CA GLN A 138 12.27 -11.07 22.78
C GLN A 138 12.80 -11.72 21.49
N LYS A 139 11.92 -12.14 20.57
CA LYS A 139 12.27 -12.84 19.33
C LYS A 139 11.47 -12.27 18.16
N LEU A 140 11.71 -10.99 17.86
CA LEU A 140 11.14 -10.34 16.68
C LEU A 140 11.81 -10.88 15.43
N ASP A 141 11.01 -11.12 14.42
CA ASP A 141 11.42 -11.47 13.08
C ASP A 141 10.59 -10.64 12.09
N PHE A 142 10.95 -10.63 10.82
CA PHE A 142 10.24 -9.91 9.78
C PHE A 142 9.82 -10.85 8.65
N GLU A 143 8.77 -10.49 7.95
CA GLU A 143 8.36 -11.12 6.71
C GLU A 143 8.40 -10.09 5.59
N LEU A 144 8.93 -10.48 4.43
CA LEU A 144 8.93 -9.64 3.24
C LEU A 144 7.77 -10.05 2.35
N GLU A 145 6.78 -9.19 2.25
CA GLU A 145 5.55 -9.46 1.53
C GLU A 145 5.22 -8.39 0.50
N VAL A 146 4.41 -8.76 -0.49
CA VAL A 146 3.83 -7.84 -1.46
C VAL A 146 2.36 -7.66 -1.12
N ALA A 147 1.95 -6.43 -0.85
CA ALA A 147 0.56 -6.08 -0.67
C ALA A 147 -0.06 -5.60 -1.98
N ILE A 148 -1.30 -6.01 -2.22
CA ILE A 148 -2.12 -5.49 -3.32
C ILE A 148 -3.24 -4.61 -2.74
N VAL A 149 -3.59 -3.54 -3.45
CA VAL A 149 -4.68 -2.65 -3.08
C VAL A 149 -5.84 -2.88 -4.03
N VAL A 150 -6.99 -3.29 -3.48
CA VAL A 150 -8.20 -3.49 -4.28
C VAL A 150 -8.82 -2.12 -4.60
N CYS A 151 -8.95 -1.80 -5.88
CA CYS A 151 -9.36 -0.47 -6.35
C CYS A 151 -10.86 -0.33 -6.64
N LYS A 152 -11.61 -1.43 -6.70
CA LYS A 152 -13.06 -1.36 -6.94
C LYS A 152 -13.85 -2.47 -6.24
N LYS A 153 -15.13 -2.21 -6.03
CA LYS A 153 -16.06 -3.13 -5.40
C LYS A 153 -16.45 -4.26 -6.35
N GLY A 154 -16.47 -5.50 -5.85
CA GLY A 154 -16.88 -6.67 -6.62
C GLY A 154 -17.34 -7.82 -5.74
N ARG A 155 -18.01 -8.80 -6.35
CA ARG A 155 -18.45 -10.04 -5.71
C ARG A 155 -18.42 -11.19 -6.73
N ASN A 156 -17.98 -12.37 -6.30
CA ASN A 156 -17.91 -13.57 -7.16
C ASN A 156 -17.05 -13.33 -8.42
N ILE A 157 -15.95 -12.60 -8.27
CA ILE A 157 -15.03 -12.27 -9.35
C ILE A 157 -14.30 -13.54 -9.79
N LYS A 158 -14.28 -13.82 -11.09
CA LYS A 158 -13.50 -14.91 -11.63
C LYS A 158 -12.01 -14.59 -11.57
N ALA A 159 -11.17 -15.61 -11.38
CA ALA A 159 -9.72 -15.42 -11.32
C ALA A 159 -9.15 -14.67 -12.54
N ALA A 160 -9.66 -14.96 -13.73
CA ALA A 160 -9.24 -14.28 -14.97
C ALA A 160 -9.59 -12.77 -15.02
N GLU A 161 -10.47 -12.29 -14.13
CA GLU A 161 -10.92 -10.89 -14.06
C GLU A 161 -10.30 -10.17 -12.87
N ALA A 162 -9.62 -10.89 -11.96
CA ALA A 162 -9.15 -10.36 -10.68
C ALA A 162 -8.21 -9.17 -10.86
N ASP A 163 -7.31 -9.20 -11.84
CA ASP A 163 -6.34 -8.13 -12.11
C ASP A 163 -7.01 -6.77 -12.40
N SER A 164 -8.24 -6.80 -12.91
CA SER A 164 -8.98 -5.56 -13.16
C SER A 164 -9.54 -4.89 -11.89
N TYR A 165 -9.35 -5.51 -10.73
CA TYR A 165 -9.78 -5.02 -9.41
C TYR A 165 -8.60 -4.56 -8.53
N ILE A 166 -7.37 -4.61 -9.06
CA ILE A 166 -6.12 -4.28 -8.38
C ILE A 166 -5.53 -2.98 -8.94
#